data_5ccbc8fbcf7fa591f8c77f8400ac5882
#
_entry.id   5ccbc8fbcf7fa591f8c77f8400ac5882
#
_cell.length_a   1.000
_cell.length_b   1.000
_cell.length_c   1.000
_cell.angle_alpha   90.00
_cell.angle_beta   90.00
_cell.angle_gamma   90.00
#
_symmetry.space_group_name_H-M   'P 1'
#
loop_
_entity.id
_entity.type
_entity.pdbx_description
1 polymer ?
#
loop_
_entity_poly.entity_id
_entity_poly.type
_entity_poly.pdbx_seq_one_letter_code
_entity_poly.pdbx_strand_id
1 'polypeptide(L)'
;KMNEKDIQSFSLATLIDVCGRRPGDICYDGCLIASRVNVQDEIDIDLFRYPTRIDAFVILFCSKGSGTFTSNLTRHTLTENSIFVHLPGSIIQAESTEEIALHAVICEEEFIRRINIDIRLLSQLFLHVEKQPCLKLDEKEWTGITRSFEELGAEGTEMPADVYSAEVIRSIIRTLAYKVCRVIGRHIETSGERQI
;
A
#
# COMPACT_ATOMS: atom_id res chain seq x y z
N LYS A 1 18.75 -20.26 -7.51
CA LYS A 1 17.36 -20.41 -7.99
C LYS A 1 16.50 -20.61 -6.75
N MET A 2 15.67 -19.62 -6.43
CA MET A 2 14.70 -19.70 -5.35
C MET A 2 13.67 -20.77 -5.71
N ASN A 3 13.41 -21.70 -4.80
CA ASN A 3 12.42 -22.75 -5.02
C ASN A 3 11.05 -22.19 -4.66
N GLU A 4 9.99 -22.43 -5.43
CA GLU A 4 8.61 -21.99 -5.10
C GLU A 4 8.14 -22.45 -3.71
N LYS A 5 8.74 -23.51 -3.18
CA LYS A 5 8.47 -24.05 -1.84
C LYS A 5 8.96 -23.15 -0.70
N ASP A 6 9.83 -22.19 -0.99
CA ASP A 6 10.41 -21.28 0.01
C ASP A 6 9.71 -19.92 0.08
N ILE A 7 8.65 -19.73 -0.73
CA ILE A 7 7.88 -18.48 -0.78
C ILE A 7 6.62 -18.64 0.06
N GLN A 8 6.50 -17.78 1.06
CA GLN A 8 5.26 -17.65 1.83
C GLN A 8 4.20 -16.97 0.96
N SER A 9 2.92 -17.30 1.14
CA SER A 9 1.83 -16.66 0.41
C SER A 9 0.76 -16.21 1.39
N PHE A 10 0.43 -14.93 1.36
CA PHE A 10 -0.58 -14.33 2.23
C PHE A 10 -1.71 -13.71 1.43
N SER A 11 -2.94 -14.11 1.76
CA SER A 11 -4.14 -13.36 1.45
C SER A 11 -4.30 -12.21 2.45
N LEU A 12 -5.21 -11.28 2.17
CA LEU A 12 -5.55 -10.22 3.11
C LEU A 12 -6.06 -10.80 4.45
N ALA A 13 -6.90 -11.82 4.40
CA ALA A 13 -7.40 -12.51 5.60
C ALA A 13 -6.25 -13.07 6.44
N THR A 14 -5.27 -13.72 5.81
CA THR A 14 -4.09 -14.26 6.49
C THR A 14 -3.25 -13.15 7.12
N LEU A 15 -3.09 -12.01 6.43
CA LEU A 15 -2.38 -10.85 6.98
C LEU A 15 -3.07 -10.30 8.24
N ILE A 16 -4.40 -10.19 8.21
CA ILE A 16 -5.21 -9.79 9.38
C ILE A 16 -5.00 -10.73 10.55
N ASP A 17 -5.03 -12.04 10.30
CA ASP A 17 -4.90 -13.05 11.34
C ASP A 17 -3.50 -13.06 11.97
N VAL A 18 -2.45 -12.85 11.16
CA VAL A 18 -1.06 -12.90 11.62
C VAL A 18 -0.61 -11.58 12.25
N CYS A 19 -0.91 -10.44 11.64
CA CYS A 19 -0.52 -9.12 12.16
C CYS A 19 -1.41 -8.67 13.32
N GLY A 20 -2.60 -9.26 13.46
CA GLY A 20 -3.62 -8.81 14.41
C GLY A 20 -4.25 -7.47 14.02
N ARG A 21 -5.31 -7.10 14.74
CA ARG A 21 -5.90 -5.76 14.61
C ARG A 21 -5.30 -4.85 15.67
N ARG A 22 -4.86 -3.68 15.25
CA ARG A 22 -4.33 -2.66 16.15
C ARG A 22 -5.43 -1.64 16.50
N PRO A 23 -5.34 -0.98 17.65
CA PRO A 23 -6.20 0.18 17.94
C PRO A 23 -6.03 1.24 16.84
N GLY A 24 -7.15 1.63 16.22
CA GLY A 24 -7.16 2.60 15.12
C GLY A 24 -7.04 2.01 13.71
N ASP A 25 -6.91 0.68 13.57
CA ASP A 25 -7.01 0.02 12.28
C ASP A 25 -8.44 0.04 11.76
N ILE A 26 -8.58 0.39 10.49
CA ILE A 26 -9.85 0.29 9.78
C ILE A 26 -9.87 -1.04 9.04
N CYS A 27 -10.81 -1.90 9.40
CA CYS A 27 -11.09 -3.13 8.68
C CYS A 27 -12.50 -3.04 8.09
N TYR A 28 -12.58 -3.05 6.76
CA TYR A 28 -13.85 -2.95 6.07
C TYR A 28 -14.14 -4.24 5.29
N ASP A 29 -15.25 -4.92 5.68
CA ASP A 29 -15.83 -6.07 4.98
C ASP A 29 -14.82 -7.19 4.63
N GLY A 30 -13.75 -7.33 5.42
CA GLY A 30 -12.68 -8.31 5.20
C GLY A 30 -11.84 -8.09 3.93
N CYS A 31 -12.10 -7.05 3.14
CA CYS A 31 -11.45 -6.81 1.86
C CYS A 31 -10.59 -5.52 1.81
N LEU A 32 -10.58 -4.75 2.89
CA LEU A 32 -9.74 -3.56 3.07
C LEU A 32 -9.19 -3.50 4.49
N ILE A 33 -7.92 -3.17 4.62
CA ILE A 33 -7.31 -2.71 5.87
C ILE A 33 -6.63 -1.37 5.61
N ALA A 34 -6.82 -0.41 6.52
CA ALA A 34 -5.98 0.76 6.63
C ALA A 34 -5.38 0.81 8.03
N SER A 35 -4.08 0.93 8.12
CA SER A 35 -3.32 0.82 9.36
C SER A 35 -2.21 1.86 9.43
N ARG A 36 -1.89 2.28 10.66
CA ARG A 36 -0.71 3.08 10.95
C ARG A 36 0.34 2.17 11.59
N VAL A 37 1.47 1.99 10.93
CA VAL A 37 2.55 1.09 11.35
C VAL A 37 3.76 1.91 11.78
N ASN A 38 4.12 1.85 13.05
CA ASN A 38 5.41 2.34 13.53
C ASN A 38 6.29 1.11 13.76
N VAL A 39 7.36 0.99 13.02
CA VAL A 39 8.26 -0.15 13.11
C VAL A 39 9.20 0.00 14.30
N GLN A 40 8.66 0.16 15.48
CA GLN A 40 9.28 -0.27 16.73
C GLN A 40 8.77 -1.66 17.15
N ASP A 41 7.72 -2.14 16.52
CA ASP A 41 7.18 -3.47 16.72
C ASP A 41 7.91 -4.44 15.78
N GLU A 42 8.92 -5.13 16.28
CA GLU A 42 9.75 -6.10 15.55
C GLU A 42 8.95 -7.20 14.83
N ILE A 43 7.72 -7.45 15.28
CA ILE A 43 6.85 -8.53 14.79
C ILE A 43 6.49 -8.37 13.29
N ASP A 44 6.26 -7.15 12.83
CA ASP A 44 5.80 -6.93 11.45
C ASP A 44 6.90 -7.10 10.42
N ILE A 45 8.15 -6.80 10.81
CA ILE A 45 9.31 -6.95 9.90
C ILE A 45 9.72 -8.40 9.82
N ASP A 46 9.66 -9.13 10.93
CA ASP A 46 10.04 -10.54 10.96
C ASP A 46 9.16 -11.39 10.03
N LEU A 47 7.89 -11.02 9.87
CA LEU A 47 6.98 -11.66 8.92
C LEU A 47 7.48 -11.53 7.48
N PHE A 48 8.05 -10.39 7.11
CA PHE A 48 8.54 -10.10 5.78
C PHE A 48 10.05 -10.33 5.58
N ARG A 49 10.74 -10.91 6.55
CA ARG A 49 12.16 -11.34 6.39
C ARG A 49 12.33 -12.42 5.33
N TYR A 50 11.30 -13.20 5.11
CA TYR A 50 11.31 -14.24 4.08
C TYR A 50 10.57 -13.77 2.84
N PRO A 51 10.92 -14.29 1.65
CA PRO A 51 10.20 -13.95 0.42
C PRO A 51 8.71 -14.25 0.58
N THR A 52 7.90 -13.21 0.47
CA THR A 52 6.46 -13.28 0.75
C THR A 52 5.68 -12.78 -0.46
N ARG A 53 4.79 -13.62 -0.97
CA ARG A 53 3.81 -13.23 -1.99
C ARG A 53 2.56 -12.70 -1.30
N ILE A 54 2.16 -11.50 -1.64
CA ILE A 54 0.92 -10.88 -1.14
C ILE A 54 -0.07 -10.81 -2.29
N ASP A 55 -1.23 -11.43 -2.12
CA ASP A 55 -2.32 -11.43 -3.11
C ASP A 55 -3.32 -10.32 -2.81
N ALA A 56 -2.81 -9.12 -2.72
CA ALA A 56 -3.58 -7.90 -2.50
C ALA A 56 -2.82 -6.69 -3.05
N PHE A 57 -3.53 -5.60 -3.34
CA PHE A 57 -2.92 -4.30 -3.55
C PHE A 57 -2.47 -3.71 -2.21
N VAL A 58 -1.23 -3.22 -2.16
CA VAL A 58 -0.70 -2.55 -0.97
C VAL A 58 -0.16 -1.18 -1.37
N ILE A 59 -0.55 -0.16 -0.63
CA ILE A 59 0.03 1.18 -0.71
C ILE A 59 0.62 1.48 0.67
N LEU A 60 1.94 1.66 0.72
CA LEU A 60 2.62 2.16 1.91
C LEU A 60 3.02 3.61 1.67
N PHE A 61 2.76 4.44 2.65
CA PHE A 61 3.14 5.84 2.67
C PHE A 61 4.12 6.05 3.81
N CYS A 62 5.38 6.40 3.48
CA CYS A 62 6.43 6.57 4.46
C CYS A 62 6.43 8.01 5.00
N SER A 63 6.01 8.17 6.26
CA SER A 63 5.95 9.46 6.94
C SER A 63 7.23 9.82 7.69
N LYS A 64 8.08 8.83 8.01
CA LYS A 64 9.37 9.02 8.69
C LYS A 64 10.30 7.86 8.39
N GLY A 65 11.60 8.12 8.37
CA GLY A 65 12.65 7.10 8.30
C GLY A 65 12.82 6.48 6.92
N SER A 66 13.35 5.25 6.89
CA SER A 66 13.60 4.53 5.65
C SER A 66 13.55 3.01 5.83
N GLY A 67 13.32 2.29 4.74
CA GLY A 67 13.39 0.84 4.73
C GLY A 67 13.88 0.33 3.39
N THR A 68 14.69 -0.72 3.41
CA THR A 68 15.19 -1.42 2.23
C THR A 68 14.54 -2.79 2.12
N PHE A 69 14.10 -3.12 0.94
CA PHE A 69 13.43 -4.37 0.64
C PHE A 69 13.66 -4.80 -0.80
N THR A 70 13.42 -6.05 -1.11
CA THR A 70 13.32 -6.52 -2.50
C THR A 70 11.86 -6.63 -2.92
N SER A 71 11.56 -6.26 -4.16
CA SER A 71 10.30 -6.53 -4.85
C SER A 71 10.62 -7.23 -6.15
N ASN A 72 10.05 -8.43 -6.37
CA ASN A 72 10.34 -9.27 -7.54
C ASN A 72 11.85 -9.39 -7.84
N LEU A 73 12.65 -9.65 -6.80
CA LEU A 73 14.12 -9.79 -6.83
C LEU A 73 14.91 -8.50 -7.10
N THR A 74 14.26 -7.37 -7.23
CA THR A 74 14.91 -6.07 -7.38
C THR A 74 14.90 -5.32 -6.05
N ARG A 75 16.06 -4.79 -5.66
CA ARG A 75 16.23 -4.05 -4.42
C ARG A 75 15.74 -2.62 -4.54
N HIS A 76 14.96 -2.18 -3.56
CA HIS A 76 14.39 -0.84 -3.49
C HIS A 76 14.58 -0.25 -2.10
N THR A 77 14.57 1.08 -2.02
CA THR A 77 14.58 1.82 -0.75
C THR A 77 13.36 2.73 -0.70
N LEU A 78 12.52 2.54 0.32
CA LEU A 78 11.44 3.44 0.65
C LEU A 78 11.97 4.46 1.66
N THR A 79 11.78 5.74 1.36
CA THR A 79 12.26 6.83 2.21
C THR A 79 11.12 7.75 2.61
N GLU A 80 11.36 8.61 3.59
CA GLU A 80 10.41 9.65 3.98
C GLU A 80 9.88 10.44 2.77
N ASN A 81 8.61 10.81 2.77
CA ASN A 81 7.90 11.46 1.66
C ASN A 81 7.85 10.64 0.37
N SER A 82 7.74 9.34 0.50
CA SER A 82 7.58 8.42 -0.64
C SER A 82 6.45 7.45 -0.39
N ILE A 83 5.91 6.91 -1.49
CA ILE A 83 5.00 5.77 -1.47
C ILE A 83 5.67 4.54 -2.06
N PHE A 84 5.25 3.38 -1.57
CA PHE A 84 5.48 2.09 -2.18
C PHE A 84 4.16 1.52 -2.64
N VAL A 85 4.10 1.08 -3.89
CA VAL A 85 2.90 0.46 -4.48
C VAL A 85 3.22 -0.99 -4.81
N HIS A 86 2.48 -1.91 -4.21
CA HIS A 86 2.59 -3.34 -4.43
C HIS A 86 1.38 -3.85 -5.20
N LEU A 87 1.63 -4.66 -6.21
CA LEU A 87 0.60 -5.31 -7.02
C LEU A 87 0.37 -6.75 -6.57
N PRO A 88 -0.87 -7.27 -6.65
CA PRO A 88 -1.19 -8.65 -6.30
C PRO A 88 -0.27 -9.64 -6.99
N GLY A 89 0.18 -10.65 -6.24
CA GLY A 89 1.05 -11.70 -6.73
C GLY A 89 2.54 -11.36 -6.78
N SER A 90 2.94 -10.11 -6.57
CA SER A 90 4.35 -9.73 -6.43
C SER A 90 4.95 -10.32 -5.15
N ILE A 91 6.27 -10.54 -5.16
CA ILE A 91 7.00 -11.10 -4.02
C ILE A 91 7.82 -9.99 -3.39
N ILE A 92 7.65 -9.78 -2.09
CA ILE A 92 8.43 -8.84 -1.30
C ILE A 92 9.25 -9.55 -0.23
N GLN A 93 10.38 -8.94 0.13
CA GLN A 93 11.20 -9.38 1.26
C GLN A 93 11.85 -8.15 1.90
N ALA A 94 11.60 -7.93 3.20
CA ALA A 94 12.24 -6.86 3.95
C ALA A 94 13.70 -7.21 4.25
N GLU A 95 14.59 -6.23 4.14
CA GLU A 95 16.01 -6.38 4.44
C GLU A 95 16.40 -5.60 5.69
N SER A 96 16.05 -4.32 5.75
CA SER A 96 16.37 -3.44 6.88
C SER A 96 15.41 -2.27 6.99
N THR A 97 15.28 -1.72 8.19
CA THR A 97 14.50 -0.52 8.46
C THR A 97 15.24 0.38 9.43
N GLU A 98 15.07 1.70 9.26
CA GLU A 98 15.61 2.74 10.14
C GLU A 98 14.48 3.65 10.59
N GLU A 99 14.02 3.47 11.84
CA GLU A 99 12.96 4.28 12.48
C GLU A 99 11.77 4.60 11.57
N ILE A 100 11.32 3.61 10.79
CA ILE A 100 10.31 3.83 9.77
C ILE A 100 8.91 3.97 10.38
N ALA A 101 8.16 4.97 9.92
CA ALA A 101 6.75 5.12 10.22
C ALA A 101 5.95 5.10 8.90
N LEU A 102 4.99 4.20 8.82
CA LEU A 102 4.20 3.93 7.62
C LEU A 102 2.71 4.12 7.87
N HIS A 103 2.00 4.59 6.86
CA HIS A 103 0.57 4.38 6.72
C HIS A 103 0.37 3.34 5.62
N ALA A 104 -0.42 2.32 5.90
CA ALA A 104 -0.68 1.23 4.98
C ALA A 104 -2.16 1.22 4.57
N VAL A 105 -2.42 1.00 3.30
CA VAL A 105 -3.73 0.58 2.79
C VAL A 105 -3.52 -0.71 2.03
N ILE A 106 -4.22 -1.75 2.44
CA ILE A 106 -4.18 -3.08 1.83
C ILE A 106 -5.59 -3.42 1.40
N CYS A 107 -5.79 -3.75 0.13
CA CYS A 107 -7.11 -4.10 -0.38
C CYS A 107 -7.05 -5.19 -1.44
N GLU A 108 -8.07 -6.04 -1.44
CA GLU A 108 -8.26 -7.07 -2.45
C GLU A 108 -8.78 -6.48 -3.77
N GLU A 109 -8.55 -7.20 -4.87
CA GLU A 109 -9.02 -6.81 -6.20
C GLU A 109 -10.55 -6.63 -6.24
N GLU A 110 -11.30 -7.44 -5.50
CA GLU A 110 -12.74 -7.30 -5.36
C GLU A 110 -13.16 -5.94 -4.80
N PHE A 111 -12.41 -5.41 -3.82
CA PHE A 111 -12.67 -4.07 -3.29
C PHE A 111 -12.43 -2.99 -4.35
N ILE A 112 -11.35 -3.10 -5.14
CA ILE A 112 -11.06 -2.16 -6.23
C ILE A 112 -12.19 -2.13 -7.26
N ARG A 113 -12.78 -3.29 -7.58
CA ARG A 113 -13.95 -3.36 -8.47
C ARG A 113 -15.17 -2.67 -7.85
N ARG A 114 -15.44 -2.86 -6.57
CA ARG A 114 -16.59 -2.26 -5.86
C ARG A 114 -16.52 -0.73 -5.79
N ILE A 115 -15.33 -0.13 -5.76
CA ILE A 115 -15.16 1.32 -5.76
C ILE A 115 -15.13 1.94 -7.16
N ASN A 116 -15.47 1.18 -8.20
CA ASN A 116 -15.58 1.65 -9.58
C ASN A 116 -14.35 2.40 -10.11
N ILE A 117 -13.16 1.90 -9.83
CA ILE A 117 -11.94 2.40 -10.48
C ILE A 117 -11.87 1.83 -11.89
N ASP A 118 -11.64 2.69 -12.88
CA ASP A 118 -11.46 2.24 -14.27
C ASP A 118 -10.10 1.54 -14.43
N ILE A 119 -10.14 0.20 -14.45
CA ILE A 119 -8.95 -0.66 -14.58
C ILE A 119 -8.16 -0.35 -15.86
N ARG A 120 -8.81 0.14 -16.91
CA ARG A 120 -8.13 0.51 -18.18
C ARG A 120 -7.15 1.65 -17.98
N LEU A 121 -7.43 2.57 -17.04
CA LEU A 121 -6.50 3.64 -16.68
C LEU A 121 -5.31 3.13 -15.87
N LEU A 122 -5.41 1.95 -15.28
CA LEU A 122 -4.39 1.38 -14.40
C LEU A 122 -3.36 0.53 -15.15
N SER A 123 -3.69 -0.02 -16.32
CA SER A 123 -2.82 -1.00 -17.00
C SER A 123 -1.43 -0.47 -17.33
N GLN A 124 -1.32 0.77 -17.82
CA GLN A 124 -0.02 1.40 -18.10
C GLN A 124 0.74 1.73 -16.81
N LEU A 125 0.01 2.07 -15.74
CA LEU A 125 0.59 2.39 -14.45
C LEU A 125 1.20 1.14 -13.81
N PHE A 126 0.59 -0.03 -13.96
CA PHE A 126 1.08 -1.28 -13.41
C PHE A 126 2.45 -1.67 -13.97
N LEU A 127 2.67 -1.51 -15.28
CA LEU A 127 3.97 -1.79 -15.91
C LEU A 127 5.10 -0.91 -15.35
N HIS A 128 4.79 0.34 -15.01
CA HIS A 128 5.75 1.24 -14.38
C HIS A 128 6.04 0.82 -12.94
N VAL A 129 4.99 0.54 -12.17
CA VAL A 129 5.09 0.13 -10.75
C VAL A 129 5.85 -1.19 -10.60
N GLU A 130 5.70 -2.15 -11.51
CA GLU A 130 6.47 -3.40 -11.49
C GLU A 130 7.99 -3.16 -11.52
N LYS A 131 8.43 -2.12 -12.22
CA LYS A 131 9.84 -1.75 -12.34
C LYS A 131 10.29 -0.79 -11.24
N GLN A 132 9.44 0.16 -10.89
CA GLN A 132 9.72 1.24 -9.93
C GLN A 132 8.56 1.38 -8.93
N PRO A 133 8.48 0.51 -7.92
CA PRO A 133 7.39 0.53 -6.96
C PRO A 133 7.50 1.66 -5.92
N CYS A 134 8.70 2.25 -5.74
CA CYS A 134 8.93 3.35 -4.82
C CYS A 134 8.93 4.69 -5.56
N LEU A 135 8.02 5.57 -5.17
CA LEU A 135 7.80 6.85 -5.86
C LEU A 135 7.89 8.01 -4.87
N LYS A 136 8.76 8.96 -5.16
CA LYS A 136 8.92 10.19 -4.37
C LYS A 136 7.75 11.12 -4.61
N LEU A 137 7.24 11.73 -3.54
CA LEU A 137 6.14 12.68 -3.58
C LEU A 137 6.66 14.12 -3.61
N ASP A 138 5.98 14.98 -4.36
CA ASP A 138 6.12 16.41 -4.18
C ASP A 138 5.28 16.91 -2.98
N GLU A 139 5.43 18.17 -2.58
CA GLU A 139 4.76 18.75 -1.42
C GLU A 139 3.23 18.70 -1.52
N LYS A 140 2.68 18.93 -2.72
CA LYS A 140 1.24 18.89 -2.97
C LYS A 140 0.69 17.48 -2.88
N GLU A 141 1.39 16.52 -3.45
CA GLU A 141 1.06 15.10 -3.39
C GLU A 141 1.14 14.59 -1.96
N TRP A 142 2.21 14.93 -1.23
CA TRP A 142 2.38 14.65 0.18
C TRP A 142 1.17 15.12 1.00
N THR A 143 0.85 16.42 0.92
CA THR A 143 -0.26 17.02 1.65
C THR A 143 -1.59 16.35 1.30
N GLY A 144 -1.82 16.09 0.02
CA GLY A 144 -3.07 15.49 -0.46
C GLY A 144 -3.25 14.04 0.00
N ILE A 145 -2.19 13.25 0.03
CA ILE A 145 -2.21 11.85 0.48
C ILE A 145 -2.35 11.79 2.00
N THR A 146 -1.58 12.59 2.75
CA THR A 146 -1.67 12.68 4.22
C THR A 146 -3.10 12.99 4.67
N ARG A 147 -3.75 13.97 4.03
CA ARG A 147 -5.15 14.30 4.33
C ARG A 147 -6.09 13.10 4.14
N SER A 148 -5.90 12.31 3.09
CA SER A 148 -6.73 11.12 2.87
C SER A 148 -6.56 10.08 3.97
N PHE A 149 -5.34 9.91 4.51
CA PHE A 149 -5.11 9.01 5.64
C PHE A 149 -5.71 9.56 6.95
N GLU A 150 -5.68 10.89 7.16
CA GLU A 150 -6.30 11.52 8.31
C GLU A 150 -7.83 11.38 8.28
N GLU A 151 -8.45 11.65 7.13
CA GLU A 151 -9.90 11.46 6.91
C GLU A 151 -10.30 9.99 7.14
N LEU A 152 -9.51 9.05 6.61
CA LEU A 152 -9.76 7.63 6.80
C LEU A 152 -9.62 7.23 8.27
N GLY A 153 -8.61 7.76 8.98
CA GLY A 153 -8.43 7.53 10.42
C GLY A 153 -9.59 8.06 11.26
N ALA A 154 -10.14 9.23 10.90
CA ALA A 154 -11.31 9.78 11.57
C ALA A 154 -12.53 8.86 11.44
N GLU A 155 -12.83 8.36 10.25
CA GLU A 155 -13.93 7.41 10.04
C GLU A 155 -13.75 6.10 10.83
N GLY A 156 -12.51 5.62 11.00
CA GLY A 156 -12.23 4.38 11.74
C GLY A 156 -12.39 4.49 13.26
N THR A 157 -12.32 5.71 13.81
CA THR A 157 -12.45 5.94 15.26
C THR A 157 -13.90 6.20 15.71
N GLU A 158 -14.78 6.57 14.80
CA GLU A 158 -16.20 6.81 15.06
C GLU A 158 -17.02 5.51 14.99
N MET A 159 -16.88 4.66 16.00
CA MET A 159 -17.67 3.42 16.09
C MET A 159 -18.75 3.55 17.18
N PRO A 160 -20.00 3.10 16.96
CA PRO A 160 -20.44 2.32 15.81
C PRO A 160 -20.61 3.17 14.55
N ALA A 161 -20.10 2.65 13.43
CA ALA A 161 -20.26 3.27 12.14
C ALA A 161 -21.74 3.48 11.80
N ASP A 162 -22.09 4.63 11.28
CA ASP A 162 -23.44 4.87 10.76
C ASP A 162 -23.65 4.20 9.40
N VAL A 163 -24.87 4.29 8.86
CA VAL A 163 -25.21 3.66 7.58
C VAL A 163 -24.44 4.24 6.37
N TYR A 164 -23.79 5.38 6.54
CA TYR A 164 -23.06 6.10 5.49
C TYR A 164 -21.56 5.86 5.54
N SER A 165 -21.00 5.43 6.67
CA SER A 165 -19.56 5.24 6.89
C SER A 165 -18.91 4.38 5.82
N ALA A 166 -19.61 3.33 5.35
CA ALA A 166 -19.14 2.48 4.27
C ALA A 166 -18.90 3.26 2.97
N GLU A 167 -19.82 4.15 2.59
CA GLU A 167 -19.68 4.94 1.36
C GLU A 167 -18.65 6.05 1.52
N VAL A 168 -18.49 6.60 2.71
CA VAL A 168 -17.44 7.58 3.03
C VAL A 168 -16.07 6.91 2.88
N ILE A 169 -15.85 5.75 3.51
CA ILE A 169 -14.60 4.98 3.39
C ILE A 169 -14.29 4.65 1.92
N ARG A 170 -15.26 4.14 1.17
CA ARG A 170 -15.09 3.84 -0.27
C ARG A 170 -14.68 5.07 -1.07
N SER A 171 -15.31 6.22 -0.77
CA SER A 171 -15.02 7.48 -1.47
C SER A 171 -13.62 7.99 -1.16
N ILE A 172 -13.16 7.89 0.10
CA ILE A 172 -11.81 8.27 0.51
C ILE A 172 -10.78 7.37 -0.18
N ILE A 173 -10.97 6.04 -0.15
CA ILE A 173 -10.04 5.10 -0.79
C ILE A 173 -10.02 5.30 -2.31
N ARG A 174 -11.16 5.53 -2.95
CA ARG A 174 -11.21 5.85 -4.38
C ARG A 174 -10.43 7.12 -4.70
N THR A 175 -10.59 8.15 -3.90
CA THR A 175 -9.85 9.41 -4.04
C THR A 175 -8.35 9.20 -3.85
N LEU A 176 -7.96 8.44 -2.82
CA LEU A 176 -6.55 8.08 -2.56
C LEU A 176 -5.95 7.31 -3.75
N ALA A 177 -6.66 6.33 -4.28
CA ALA A 177 -6.21 5.55 -5.43
C ALA A 177 -5.94 6.45 -6.66
N TYR A 178 -6.82 7.40 -6.98
CA TYR A 178 -6.58 8.35 -8.08
C TYR A 178 -5.45 9.34 -7.79
N LYS A 179 -5.23 9.73 -6.53
CA LYS A 179 -4.05 10.52 -6.15
C LYS A 179 -2.76 9.74 -6.41
N VAL A 180 -2.73 8.45 -6.03
CA VAL A 180 -1.60 7.54 -6.31
C VAL A 180 -1.39 7.37 -7.82
N CYS A 181 -2.45 7.16 -8.60
CA CYS A 181 -2.37 7.10 -10.06
C CYS A 181 -1.74 8.37 -10.66
N ARG A 182 -2.07 9.53 -10.12
CA ARG A 182 -1.50 10.82 -10.56
C ARG A 182 0.00 10.90 -10.26
N VAL A 183 0.44 10.42 -9.09
CA VAL A 183 1.88 10.32 -8.73
C VAL A 183 2.60 9.42 -9.72
N ILE A 184 2.07 8.23 -10.01
CA ILE A 184 2.66 7.28 -10.97
C ILE A 184 2.74 7.93 -12.36
N GLY A 185 1.66 8.56 -12.83
CA GLY A 185 1.61 9.26 -14.11
C GLY A 185 2.68 10.32 -14.25
N ARG A 186 2.92 11.13 -13.21
CA ARG A 186 4.00 12.13 -13.18
C ARG A 186 5.38 11.48 -13.30
N HIS A 187 5.61 10.35 -12.61
CA HIS A 187 6.89 9.62 -12.71
C HIS A 187 7.11 9.05 -14.11
N ILE A 188 6.08 8.51 -14.76
CA ILE A 188 6.16 8.05 -16.16
C ILE A 188 6.53 9.21 -17.10
N GLU A 189 5.92 10.38 -16.92
CA GLU A 189 6.21 11.57 -17.73
C GLU A 189 7.65 12.04 -17.57
N THR A 190 8.18 12.03 -16.36
CA THR A 190 9.55 12.48 -16.06
C THR A 190 10.62 11.48 -16.47
N SER A 191 10.32 10.18 -16.46
CA SER A 191 11.25 9.11 -16.91
C SER A 191 11.37 8.99 -18.42
N GLY A 192 10.54 9.69 -19.18
CA GLY A 192 10.54 9.61 -20.66
C GLY A 192 9.94 8.30 -21.21
N GLU A 193 9.31 7.50 -20.35
CA GLU A 193 8.69 6.21 -20.71
C GLU A 193 7.33 6.38 -21.44
N ARG A 194 6.99 7.55 -21.95
CA ARG A 194 5.84 7.70 -22.83
C ARG A 194 6.05 6.84 -24.06
N GLN A 195 5.55 5.63 -24.06
CA GLN A 195 5.33 4.90 -25.29
C GLN A 195 4.07 5.47 -25.96
N ILE A 196 4.30 5.92 -27.17
CA ILE A 196 3.31 6.30 -28.19
C ILE A 196 2.31 5.17 -28.41
#